data_401436772766075baf401a3ea05736b7
#
_entry.id   401436772766075baf401a3ea05736b7
#
_cell.length_a   1.000
_cell.length_b   1.000
_cell.length_c   1.000
_cell.angle_alpha   90.00
_cell.angle_beta   90.00
_cell.angle_gamma   90.00
#
_symmetry.space_group_name_H-M   'P 1'
#
loop_
_entity.id
_entity.type
_entity.pdbx_description
1 polymer ?
#
loop_
_entity_poly.entity_id
_entity_poly.type
_entity_poly.pdbx_seq_one_letter_code
_entity_poly.pdbx_strand_id
1 'polypeptide(L)'
;GFLFIEALADAAVLLGIPRKQAYIYAAQTLKGAAEMVLETGEQPGVLKDSVCSPGGTTIEAVKKLEEKGFRSAIMEAAEAAFKKSRSLGKK
;
A
#
# COMPACT_ATOMS: atom_id res chain seq x y z
N GLY A 1 1.79 3.86 6.80
CA GLY A 1 2.51 4.30 5.59
C GLY A 1 3.97 3.88 5.59
N PHE A 2 4.69 4.12 6.68
CA PHE A 2 6.13 3.80 6.74
C PHE A 2 6.38 2.30 6.60
N LEU A 3 5.58 1.48 7.26
CA LEU A 3 5.72 0.03 7.18
C LEU A 3 5.49 -0.49 5.77
N PHE A 4 4.52 0.09 5.06
CA PHE A 4 4.25 -0.25 3.66
C PHE A 4 5.46 0.08 2.78
N ILE A 5 6.02 1.28 2.95
CA ILE A 5 7.20 1.71 2.19
C ILE A 5 8.37 0.76 2.45
N GLU A 6 8.59 0.41 3.71
CA GLU A 6 9.65 -0.52 4.10
C GLU A 6 9.47 -1.89 3.46
N ALA A 7 8.25 -2.43 3.50
CA ALA A 7 7.97 -3.73 2.90
C ALA A 7 8.17 -3.73 1.39
N LEU A 8 7.71 -2.67 0.72
CA LEU A 8 7.89 -2.56 -0.72
C LEU A 8 9.36 -2.40 -1.09
N ALA A 9 10.12 -1.64 -0.30
CA ALA A 9 11.56 -1.49 -0.50
C ALA A 9 12.29 -2.82 -0.30
N ASP A 10 11.89 -3.60 0.71
CA ASP A 10 12.47 -4.93 0.94
C ASP A 10 12.20 -5.85 -0.26
N ALA A 11 11.02 -5.78 -0.84
CA ALA A 11 10.71 -6.54 -2.05
C ALA A 11 11.62 -6.12 -3.21
N ALA A 12 11.83 -4.82 -3.38
CA ALA A 12 12.71 -4.31 -4.43
C ALA A 12 14.15 -4.80 -4.25
N VAL A 13 14.63 -4.82 -3.01
CA VAL A 13 15.97 -5.36 -2.70
C VAL A 13 16.03 -6.85 -3.04
N LEU A 14 14.99 -7.59 -2.68
CA LEU A 14 14.92 -9.03 -3.00
C LEU A 14 15.03 -9.25 -4.52
N LEU A 15 14.52 -8.34 -5.31
CA LEU A 15 14.52 -8.42 -6.77
C LEU A 15 15.76 -7.77 -7.40
N GLY A 16 16.72 -7.31 -6.60
CA GLY A 16 18.02 -6.86 -7.10
C GLY A 16 18.24 -5.35 -7.10
N ILE A 17 17.31 -4.55 -6.58
CA ILE A 17 17.50 -3.10 -6.53
C ILE A 17 18.29 -2.73 -5.27
N PRO A 18 19.35 -1.91 -5.39
CA PRO A 18 20.13 -1.49 -4.21
C PRO A 18 19.26 -0.79 -3.17
N ARG A 19 19.54 -1.00 -1.90
CA ARG A 19 18.71 -0.54 -0.78
C ARG A 19 18.36 0.95 -0.86
N LYS A 20 19.33 1.79 -1.14
CA LYS A 20 19.09 3.24 -1.18
C LYS A 20 18.05 3.62 -2.23
N GLN A 21 18.19 3.08 -3.44
CA GLN A 21 17.23 3.33 -4.51
C GLN A 21 15.88 2.69 -4.21
N ALA A 22 15.89 1.53 -3.55
CA ALA A 22 14.65 0.82 -3.19
C ALA A 22 13.75 1.68 -2.31
N TYR A 23 14.32 2.36 -1.30
CA TYR A 23 13.53 3.25 -0.45
C TYR A 23 12.97 4.44 -1.23
N ILE A 24 13.77 5.03 -2.10
CA ILE A 24 13.33 6.17 -2.91
C ILE A 24 12.19 5.77 -3.83
N TYR A 25 12.34 4.64 -4.52
CA TYR A 25 11.32 4.16 -5.46
C TYR A 25 10.03 3.77 -4.74
N ALA A 26 10.14 3.11 -3.59
CA ALA A 26 8.97 2.72 -2.81
C ALA A 26 8.20 3.94 -2.30
N ALA A 27 8.92 4.94 -1.78
CA ALA A 27 8.31 6.16 -1.30
C ALA A 27 7.64 6.93 -2.44
N GLN A 28 8.30 7.04 -3.58
CA GLN A 28 7.76 7.74 -4.74
C GLN A 28 6.51 7.04 -5.29
N THR A 29 6.50 5.71 -5.29
CA THR A 29 5.35 4.92 -5.73
C THR A 29 4.13 5.23 -4.88
N LEU A 30 4.30 5.22 -3.57
CA LEU A 30 3.19 5.50 -2.65
C LEU A 30 2.74 6.96 -2.77
N LYS A 31 3.69 7.88 -2.87
CA LYS A 31 3.39 9.30 -3.04
C LYS A 31 2.59 9.53 -4.32
N GLY A 32 3.01 8.96 -5.43
CA GLY A 32 2.34 9.13 -6.72
C GLY A 32 0.91 8.60 -6.70
N ALA A 33 0.70 7.46 -6.08
CA ALA A 33 -0.65 6.89 -5.95
C ALA A 33 -1.53 7.79 -5.10
N ALA A 34 -1.02 8.28 -3.99
CA ALA A 34 -1.76 9.17 -3.10
C ALA A 34 -2.10 10.50 -3.80
N GLU A 35 -1.15 11.08 -4.53
CA GLU A 35 -1.38 12.31 -5.28
C GLU A 35 -2.47 12.12 -6.33
N MET A 36 -2.45 11.00 -7.04
CA MET A 36 -3.45 10.73 -8.06
C MET A 36 -4.86 10.71 -7.48
N VAL A 37 -5.04 10.08 -6.34
CA VAL A 37 -6.34 10.05 -5.66
C VAL A 37 -6.77 11.46 -5.26
N LEU A 38 -5.86 12.23 -4.68
CA LEU A 38 -6.18 13.59 -4.20
C LEU A 38 -6.47 14.56 -5.35
N GLU A 39 -5.69 14.50 -6.42
CA GLU A 39 -5.82 15.43 -7.55
C GLU A 39 -7.01 15.11 -8.43
N THR A 40 -7.29 13.84 -8.69
CA THR A 40 -8.38 13.45 -9.58
C THR A 40 -9.73 13.38 -8.87
N GLY A 41 -9.73 13.14 -7.56
CA GLY A 41 -10.97 12.87 -6.82
C GLY A 41 -11.60 11.55 -7.17
N GLU A 42 -10.93 10.73 -7.99
CA GLU A 42 -11.44 9.41 -8.36
C GLU A 42 -11.33 8.42 -7.21
N GLN A 43 -12.24 7.44 -7.19
CA GLN A 43 -12.16 6.37 -6.22
C GLN A 43 -10.93 5.51 -6.49
N PRO A 44 -10.21 5.10 -5.43
CA PRO A 44 -9.02 4.25 -5.62
C PRO A 44 -9.27 2.99 -6.44
N GLY A 45 -10.46 2.39 -6.33
CA GLY A 45 -10.82 1.21 -7.12
C GLY A 45 -10.83 1.48 -8.62
N VAL A 46 -11.30 2.66 -9.02
CA VAL A 46 -11.30 3.07 -10.43
C VAL A 46 -9.88 3.24 -10.94
N LEU A 47 -9.03 3.89 -10.15
CA LEU A 47 -7.63 4.09 -10.52
C LEU A 47 -6.88 2.76 -10.58
N LYS A 48 -7.15 1.86 -9.63
CA LYS A 48 -6.56 0.52 -9.63
C LYS A 48 -6.95 -0.22 -10.90
N ASP A 49 -8.23 -0.21 -11.27
CA ASP A 49 -8.70 -0.90 -12.46
C ASP A 49 -8.03 -0.38 -13.73
N SER A 50 -7.75 0.93 -13.78
CA SER A 50 -7.13 1.54 -14.95
C SER A 50 -5.71 1.05 -15.20
N VAL A 51 -5.02 0.53 -14.17
CA VAL A 51 -3.66 0.02 -14.30
C VAL A 51 -3.59 -1.50 -14.27
N CYS A 52 -4.73 -2.18 -14.18
CA CYS A 52 -4.82 -3.63 -14.16
C CYS A 52 -5.27 -4.14 -15.51
N SER A 53 -4.32 -4.28 -16.45
CA SER A 53 -4.65 -4.83 -17.77
C SER A 53 -4.93 -6.33 -17.70
N PRO A 54 -5.76 -6.88 -18.61
CA PRO A 54 -6.05 -8.30 -18.62
C PRO A 54 -4.76 -9.14 -18.73
N GLY A 55 -4.57 -10.05 -17.78
CA GLY A 55 -3.40 -10.92 -17.77
C GLY A 55 -2.08 -10.22 -17.44
N GLY A 56 -2.13 -8.96 -17.03
CA GLY A 56 -0.92 -8.18 -16.76
C GLY A 56 -0.31 -8.40 -15.39
N THR A 57 0.80 -7.73 -15.13
CA THR A 57 1.56 -7.91 -13.90
C THR A 57 0.85 -7.32 -12.68
N THR A 58 0.18 -6.19 -12.85
CA THR A 58 -0.49 -5.51 -11.73
C THR A 58 -1.63 -6.35 -11.16
N ILE A 59 -2.46 -6.95 -12.01
CA ILE A 59 -3.58 -7.77 -11.51
C ILE A 59 -3.07 -9.04 -10.81
N GLU A 60 -1.94 -9.59 -11.24
CA GLU A 60 -1.32 -10.72 -10.53
C GLU A 60 -0.89 -10.32 -9.12
N ALA A 61 -0.31 -9.11 -8.99
CA ALA A 61 0.09 -8.58 -7.69
C ALA A 61 -1.13 -8.36 -6.79
N VAL A 62 -2.22 -7.81 -7.35
CA VAL A 62 -3.47 -7.61 -6.62
C VAL A 62 -4.01 -8.94 -6.10
N LYS A 63 -4.02 -9.96 -6.95
CA LYS A 63 -4.48 -11.30 -6.56
C LYS A 63 -3.68 -11.82 -5.36
N LYS A 64 -2.37 -11.67 -5.39
CA LYS A 64 -1.51 -12.15 -4.31
C LYS A 64 -1.78 -11.39 -3.01
N LEU A 65 -1.97 -10.08 -3.09
CA LEU A 65 -2.30 -9.27 -1.92
C LEU A 65 -3.65 -9.68 -1.33
N GLU A 66 -4.64 -9.94 -2.17
CA GLU A 66 -5.95 -10.38 -1.70
C GLU A 66 -5.86 -11.76 -1.03
N GLU A 67 -5.08 -12.67 -1.60
CA GLU A 67 -4.86 -13.99 -0.99
C GLU A 67 -4.28 -13.89 0.42
N LYS A 68 -3.44 -12.91 0.66
CA LYS A 68 -2.77 -12.71 1.95
C LYS A 68 -3.55 -11.82 2.92
N GLY A 69 -4.75 -11.39 2.53
CA GLY A 69 -5.61 -10.60 3.42
C GLY A 69 -5.15 -9.17 3.61
N PHE A 70 -4.61 -8.53 2.58
CA PHE A 70 -4.07 -7.18 2.65
C PHE A 70 -5.09 -6.19 3.21
N ARG A 71 -6.32 -6.19 2.69
CA ARG A 71 -7.35 -5.25 3.11
C ARG A 71 -7.74 -5.46 4.57
N SER A 72 -7.96 -6.72 4.95
CA SER A 72 -8.29 -7.07 6.33
C SER A 72 -7.19 -6.67 7.30
N ALA A 73 -5.94 -6.87 6.91
CA ALA A 73 -4.80 -6.52 7.75
C ALA A 73 -4.79 -5.02 8.05
N ILE A 74 -5.04 -4.20 7.03
CA ILE A 74 -5.07 -2.74 7.20
C ILE A 74 -6.26 -2.30 8.07
N MET A 75 -7.45 -2.86 7.81
CA MET A 75 -8.64 -2.55 8.59
C MET A 75 -8.45 -2.93 10.06
N GLU A 76 -7.90 -4.10 10.32
CA GLU A 76 -7.66 -4.55 11.69
C GLU A 76 -6.60 -3.70 12.40
N ALA A 77 -5.56 -3.28 11.68
CA ALA A 77 -4.54 -2.42 12.24
C ALA A 77 -5.12 -1.06 12.63
N ALA A 78 -5.94 -0.47 11.76
CA ALA A 78 -6.60 0.80 12.04
C ALA A 78 -7.55 0.67 13.23
N GLU A 79 -8.31 -0.41 13.28
CA GLU A 79 -9.24 -0.68 14.39
C GLU A 79 -8.49 -0.82 15.71
N ALA A 80 -7.38 -1.55 15.70
CA ALA A 80 -6.56 -1.74 16.90
C ALA A 80 -6.00 -0.42 17.41
N ALA A 81 -5.52 0.42 16.50
CA ALA A 81 -5.00 1.75 16.86
C ALA A 81 -6.11 2.63 17.43
N PHE A 82 -7.29 2.60 16.83
CA PHE A 82 -8.44 3.37 17.31
C PHE A 82 -8.86 2.95 18.71
N LYS A 83 -8.97 1.64 18.94
CA LYS A 83 -9.34 1.11 20.26
C LYS A 83 -8.32 1.49 21.33
N LYS A 84 -7.04 1.41 21.01
CA LYS A 84 -5.97 1.80 21.93
C LYS A 84 -6.04 3.29 22.24
N SER A 85 -6.27 4.11 21.24
CA SER A 85 -6.41 5.55 21.41
C SER A 85 -7.58 5.88 22.35
N ARG A 86 -8.73 5.23 22.18
CA ARG A 86 -9.89 5.43 23.05
C ARG A 86 -9.60 5.01 24.49
N SER A 87 -8.92 3.88 24.64
CA SER A 87 -8.53 3.39 25.95
C SER A 87 -7.67 4.41 26.70
N LEU A 88 -6.71 5.01 26.00
CA LEU A 88 -5.84 6.05 26.58
C LEU A 88 -6.62 7.33 26.87
N GLY A 89 -7.57 7.69 26.03
CA GLY A 89 -8.38 8.88 26.20
C GLY A 89 -9.38 8.82 27.37
N LYS A 90 -9.61 7.64 27.91
CA LYS A 90 -10.54 7.47 29.04
C LYS A 90 -9.92 7.71 30.40
N LYS A 91 -8.69 8.07 30.46
CA LYS A 91 -8.00 8.32 31.72
C LYS A 91 -8.47 9.61 32.43
#